data_ede0fa7e9424a1d184b3e58816c5ee80
#
_entry.id   ede0fa7e9424a1d184b3e58816c5ee80
#
_cell.length_a   1.000
_cell.length_b   1.000
_cell.length_c   1.000
_cell.angle_alpha   90.00
_cell.angle_beta   90.00
_cell.angle_gamma   90.00
#
_symmetry.space_group_name_H-M   'P 1'
#
loop_
_entity.id
_entity.type
_entity.pdbx_description
1 polymer ?
#
loop_
_entity_poly.entity_id
_entity_poly.type
_entity_poly.pdbx_seq_one_letter_code
_entity_poly.pdbx_strand_id
1 'polypeptide(L)'
;LSKQSQVPKNTLKKYIAYLEAAFLIKQVKRIDQSGKRFKRDNFFKIYLTNPSLRTALFTPITATDQMIGNMVETAIFAQWMHRDWFTPYYARWNNGEVDMVGWSDNTLKPIWAPEIKWSDRYFEKPKELKSFIKFCQENNIKTPIATSISKEGEVEYADVRFQFLPSSAYAYTVGKNTLDMKIKK
;
A
#
# COMPACT_ATOMS: atom_id res chain seq x y z
N LEU A 1 -3.44 15.98 10.76
CA LEU A 1 -3.30 17.06 9.76
C LEU A 1 -3.85 18.39 10.30
N SER A 2 -5.14 18.52 10.58
CA SER A 2 -5.74 19.83 10.98
C SER A 2 -5.08 20.44 12.23
N LYS A 3 -4.77 19.64 13.26
CA LYS A 3 -4.07 20.13 14.45
C LYS A 3 -2.64 20.59 14.18
N GLN A 4 -1.95 19.96 13.23
CA GLN A 4 -0.55 20.28 12.89
C GLN A 4 -0.44 21.46 11.92
N SER A 5 -1.39 21.58 10.98
CA SER A 5 -1.38 22.61 9.94
C SER A 5 -2.08 23.91 10.36
N GLN A 6 -2.78 23.91 11.50
CA GLN A 6 -3.66 24.99 11.96
C GLN A 6 -4.77 25.39 10.95
N VAL A 7 -5.00 24.58 9.92
CA VAL A 7 -6.03 24.79 8.91
C VAL A 7 -7.33 24.12 9.35
N PRO A 8 -8.49 24.77 9.25
CA PRO A 8 -9.78 24.19 9.60
C PRO A 8 -10.05 22.88 8.84
N LYS A 9 -10.65 21.90 9.54
CA LYS A 9 -10.91 20.56 8.98
C LYS A 9 -11.68 20.58 7.65
N ASN A 10 -12.67 21.47 7.54
CA ASN A 10 -13.49 21.59 6.32
C ASN A 10 -12.67 22.15 5.14
N THR A 11 -11.78 23.09 5.41
CA THR A 11 -10.86 23.64 4.41
C THR A 11 -9.89 22.57 3.90
N LEU A 12 -9.29 21.78 4.82
CA LEU A 12 -8.46 20.66 4.44
C LEU A 12 -9.18 19.62 3.59
N LYS A 13 -10.44 19.30 3.93
CA LYS A 13 -11.25 18.39 3.11
C LYS A 13 -11.44 18.90 1.69
N LYS A 14 -11.70 20.22 1.52
CA LYS A 14 -11.82 20.83 0.20
C LYS A 14 -10.50 20.75 -0.58
N TYR A 15 -9.38 21.07 0.05
CA TYR A 15 -8.07 20.96 -0.60
C TYR A 15 -7.75 19.53 -1.03
N ILE A 16 -8.00 18.55 -0.17
CA ILE A 16 -7.81 17.13 -0.51
C ILE A 16 -8.70 16.77 -1.71
N ALA A 17 -9.96 17.18 -1.73
CA ALA A 17 -10.87 16.90 -2.84
C ALA A 17 -10.38 17.55 -4.16
N TYR A 18 -9.89 18.79 -4.12
CA TYR A 18 -9.33 19.45 -5.30
C TYR A 18 -8.06 18.77 -5.81
N LEU A 19 -7.14 18.42 -4.92
CA LEU A 19 -5.92 17.70 -5.29
C LEU A 19 -6.20 16.31 -5.85
N GLU A 20 -7.22 15.62 -5.34
CA GLU A 20 -7.66 14.32 -5.85
C GLU A 20 -8.35 14.48 -7.22
N ALA A 21 -9.18 15.50 -7.41
CA ALA A 21 -9.79 15.83 -8.70
C ALA A 21 -8.74 16.25 -9.76
N ALA A 22 -7.65 16.87 -9.34
CA ALA A 22 -6.50 17.20 -10.18
C ALA A 22 -5.54 16.01 -10.43
N PHE A 23 -5.87 14.80 -9.96
CA PHE A 23 -5.04 13.59 -10.06
C PHE A 23 -3.63 13.71 -9.45
N LEU A 24 -3.43 14.60 -8.48
CA LEU A 24 -2.16 14.78 -7.79
C LEU A 24 -2.00 13.83 -6.62
N ILE A 25 -3.10 13.50 -5.97
CA ILE A 25 -3.13 12.59 -4.82
C ILE A 25 -4.27 11.57 -4.95
N LYS A 26 -4.18 10.51 -4.14
CA LYS A 26 -5.25 9.54 -3.93
C LYS A 26 -5.41 9.24 -2.45
N GLN A 27 -6.67 9.16 -2.00
CA GLN A 27 -7.00 8.70 -0.67
C GLN A 27 -7.14 7.18 -0.66
N VAL A 28 -6.47 6.51 0.29
CA VAL A 28 -6.61 5.08 0.54
C VAL A 28 -7.29 4.90 1.89
N LYS A 29 -8.44 4.23 1.89
CA LYS A 29 -9.28 4.05 3.07
C LYS A 29 -8.75 2.98 3.99
N ARG A 30 -9.03 3.13 5.31
CA ARG A 30 -8.63 2.18 6.33
C ARG A 30 -9.65 1.07 6.51
N ILE A 31 -9.17 -0.15 6.74
CA ILE A 31 -9.90 -1.25 7.34
C ILE A 31 -9.30 -1.60 8.71
N ASP A 32 -10.02 -2.35 9.52
CA ASP A 32 -9.50 -2.83 10.80
C ASP A 32 -8.69 -4.13 10.66
N GLN A 33 -8.16 -4.66 11.75
CA GLN A 33 -7.37 -5.89 11.80
C GLN A 33 -8.17 -7.11 11.29
N SER A 34 -9.46 -7.17 11.57
CA SER A 34 -10.36 -8.26 11.11
C SER A 34 -10.82 -8.08 9.67
N GLY A 35 -10.28 -7.10 8.96
CA GLY A 35 -10.62 -6.82 7.58
C GLY A 35 -11.96 -6.10 7.39
N LYS A 36 -12.58 -5.55 8.43
CA LYS A 36 -13.85 -4.82 8.29
C LYS A 36 -13.64 -3.38 7.86
N ARG A 37 -14.47 -2.92 6.93
CA ARG A 37 -14.52 -1.51 6.52
C ARG A 37 -15.25 -0.68 7.57
N PHE A 38 -14.78 0.55 7.79
CA PHE A 38 -15.44 1.49 8.68
C PHE A 38 -16.65 2.14 7.99
N LYS A 39 -17.77 2.26 8.69
CA LYS A 39 -18.96 2.98 8.18
C LYS A 39 -18.70 4.47 7.88
N ARG A 40 -17.74 5.09 8.59
CA ARG A 40 -17.33 6.48 8.38
C ARG A 40 -15.86 6.51 7.95
N ASP A 41 -15.60 7.15 6.81
CA ASP A 41 -14.26 7.35 6.26
C ASP A 41 -13.49 8.46 7.01
N ASN A 42 -13.26 8.25 8.31
CA ASN A 42 -12.55 9.22 9.15
C ASN A 42 -11.03 9.05 9.12
N PHE A 43 -10.57 7.91 8.60
CA PHE A 43 -9.15 7.56 8.56
C PHE A 43 -8.77 7.10 7.16
N PHE A 44 -7.76 7.75 6.61
CA PHE A 44 -7.20 7.45 5.30
C PHE A 44 -5.72 7.81 5.27
N LYS A 45 -4.96 7.16 4.41
CA LYS A 45 -3.65 7.60 3.95
C LYS A 45 -3.81 8.41 2.68
N ILE A 46 -2.86 9.31 2.41
CA ILE A 46 -2.77 10.06 1.16
C ILE A 46 -1.48 9.65 0.47
N TYR A 47 -1.59 9.24 -0.77
CA TYR A 47 -0.46 8.96 -1.65
C TYR A 47 -0.44 9.95 -2.82
N LEU A 48 0.74 10.34 -3.23
CA LEU A 48 0.94 11.01 -4.52
C LEU A 48 0.65 10.01 -5.64
N THR A 49 0.01 10.46 -6.71
CA THR A 49 -0.26 9.62 -7.88
C THR A 49 1.00 9.33 -8.70
N ASN A 50 2.06 10.12 -8.48
CA ASN A 50 3.37 9.91 -9.06
C ASN A 50 4.45 10.28 -8.04
N PRO A 51 5.41 9.38 -7.73
CA PRO A 51 6.48 9.67 -6.76
C PRO A 51 7.38 10.84 -7.19
N SER A 52 7.50 11.14 -8.48
CA SER A 52 8.28 12.30 -8.95
C SER A 52 7.73 13.65 -8.51
N LEU A 53 6.43 13.74 -8.15
CA LEU A 53 5.84 14.96 -7.60
C LEU A 53 6.54 15.38 -6.30
N ARG A 54 6.91 14.40 -5.46
CA ARG A 54 7.67 14.70 -4.25
C ARG A 54 9.04 15.30 -4.58
N THR A 55 9.75 14.71 -5.53
CA THR A 55 11.08 15.19 -5.96
C THR A 55 11.02 16.58 -6.59
N ALA A 56 9.93 16.88 -7.32
CA ALA A 56 9.71 18.21 -7.89
C ALA A 56 9.40 19.28 -6.84
N LEU A 57 8.75 18.92 -5.73
CA LEU A 57 8.36 19.85 -4.66
C LEU A 57 9.41 19.99 -3.55
N PHE A 58 10.25 18.97 -3.39
CA PHE A 58 11.22 18.86 -2.29
C PHE A 58 12.58 18.40 -2.84
N THR A 59 13.55 18.24 -1.94
CA THR A 59 14.87 17.73 -2.30
C THR A 59 14.80 16.31 -2.85
N PRO A 60 15.57 15.96 -3.90
CA PRO A 60 15.69 14.58 -4.38
C PRO A 60 16.14 13.62 -3.27
N ILE A 61 15.64 12.39 -3.33
CA ILE A 61 15.96 11.31 -2.38
C ILE A 61 17.02 10.41 -2.99
N THR A 62 18.02 10.05 -2.18
CA THR A 62 19.04 9.05 -2.54
C THR A 62 18.64 7.66 -2.06
N ALA A 63 19.32 6.62 -2.55
CA ALA A 63 19.05 5.23 -2.16
C ALA A 63 19.30 4.94 -0.66
N THR A 64 20.10 5.77 0.01
CA THR A 64 20.43 5.66 1.45
C THR A 64 19.52 6.50 2.35
N ASP A 65 18.63 7.29 1.77
CA ASP A 65 17.72 8.14 2.53
C ASP A 65 16.67 7.29 3.26
N GLN A 66 16.37 7.64 4.50
CA GLN A 66 15.33 6.96 5.29
C GLN A 66 13.93 7.05 4.64
N MET A 67 13.70 8.05 3.80
CA MET A 67 12.44 8.25 3.08
C MET A 67 12.27 7.33 1.86
N ILE A 68 13.31 6.57 1.46
CA ILE A 68 13.25 5.72 0.27
C ILE A 68 12.12 4.68 0.36
N GLY A 69 11.88 4.12 1.54
CA GLY A 69 10.78 3.19 1.77
C GLY A 69 9.41 3.79 1.44
N ASN A 70 9.16 5.02 1.88
CA ASN A 70 7.92 5.74 1.59
C ASN A 70 7.77 6.06 0.09
N MET A 71 8.89 6.33 -0.61
CA MET A 71 8.89 6.55 -2.05
C MET A 71 8.55 5.28 -2.81
N VAL A 72 9.12 4.14 -2.40
CA VAL A 72 8.82 2.83 -2.96
C VAL A 72 7.35 2.45 -2.74
N GLU A 73 6.83 2.68 -1.53
CA GLU A 73 5.41 2.49 -1.22
C GLU A 73 4.54 3.35 -2.15
N THR A 74 4.85 4.64 -2.29
CA THR A 74 4.15 5.56 -3.19
C THR A 74 4.23 5.09 -4.64
N ALA A 75 5.39 4.64 -5.11
CA ALA A 75 5.58 4.16 -6.48
C ALA A 75 4.72 2.92 -6.79
N ILE A 76 4.66 1.98 -5.86
CA ILE A 76 3.83 0.78 -5.99
C ILE A 76 2.34 1.13 -5.96
N PHE A 77 1.91 1.98 -5.01
CA PHE A 77 0.53 2.46 -4.98
C PHE A 77 0.14 3.19 -6.26
N ALA A 78 1.02 4.01 -6.83
CA ALA A 78 0.78 4.72 -8.09
C ALA A 78 0.44 3.74 -9.23
N GLN A 79 1.10 2.58 -9.32
CA GLN A 79 0.78 1.56 -10.34
C GLN A 79 -0.61 0.95 -10.13
N TRP A 80 -1.00 0.71 -8.89
CA TRP A 80 -2.32 0.18 -8.56
C TRP A 80 -3.47 1.17 -8.83
N MET A 81 -3.22 2.46 -8.67
CA MET A 81 -4.21 3.52 -8.89
C MET A 81 -4.68 3.67 -10.33
N HIS A 82 -3.98 3.10 -11.30
CA HIS A 82 -4.39 3.08 -12.70
C HIS A 82 -5.42 1.99 -13.06
N ARG A 83 -5.92 1.25 -12.05
CA ARG A 83 -6.91 0.19 -12.22
C ARG A 83 -8.29 0.66 -11.76
N ASP A 84 -9.20 0.87 -12.70
CA ASP A 84 -10.57 1.34 -12.41
C ASP A 84 -11.42 0.31 -11.65
N TRP A 85 -11.06 -0.96 -11.75
CA TRP A 85 -11.77 -2.10 -11.15
C TRP A 85 -11.22 -2.54 -9.79
N PHE A 86 -10.20 -1.87 -9.27
CA PHE A 86 -9.56 -2.21 -8.01
C PHE A 86 -9.43 -1.01 -7.10
N THR A 87 -9.95 -1.12 -5.88
CA THR A 87 -9.80 -0.11 -4.84
C THR A 87 -8.92 -0.68 -3.73
N PRO A 88 -7.69 -0.17 -3.56
CA PRO A 88 -6.83 -0.58 -2.47
C PRO A 88 -7.31 0.00 -1.14
N TYR A 89 -7.15 -0.78 -0.09
CA TYR A 89 -7.27 -0.36 1.31
C TYR A 89 -5.91 -0.51 1.99
N TYR A 90 -5.77 0.01 3.21
CA TYR A 90 -4.72 -0.37 4.14
C TYR A 90 -5.37 -0.83 5.44
N ALA A 91 -4.72 -1.74 6.17
CA ALA A 91 -5.20 -2.13 7.48
C ALA A 91 -4.38 -1.47 8.57
N ARG A 92 -5.03 -0.98 9.62
CA ARG A 92 -4.34 -0.40 10.79
C ARG A 92 -5.13 -0.60 12.06
N TRP A 93 -4.43 -1.02 13.12
CA TRP A 93 -4.94 -1.15 14.48
C TRP A 93 -3.91 -0.67 15.50
N ASN A 94 -4.17 -0.82 16.81
CA ASN A 94 -3.32 -0.21 17.85
C ASN A 94 -1.83 -0.56 17.73
N ASN A 95 -1.52 -1.83 17.43
CA ASN A 95 -0.15 -2.35 17.42
C ASN A 95 0.27 -2.92 16.07
N GLY A 96 -0.37 -2.52 14.97
CA GLY A 96 -0.02 -3.05 13.65
C GLY A 96 -0.62 -2.30 12.49
N GLU A 97 0.04 -2.50 11.35
CA GLU A 97 -0.37 -1.96 10.07
C GLU A 97 -0.03 -2.96 8.97
N VAL A 98 -0.82 -2.94 7.91
CA VAL A 98 -0.55 -3.61 6.63
C VAL A 98 -0.68 -2.57 5.53
N ASP A 99 0.33 -2.46 4.70
CA ASP A 99 0.48 -1.36 3.76
C ASP A 99 -0.63 -1.33 2.72
N MET A 100 -0.97 -2.46 2.13
CA MET A 100 -2.04 -2.56 1.14
C MET A 100 -2.88 -3.82 1.34
N VAL A 101 -4.18 -3.70 1.08
CA VAL A 101 -5.14 -4.81 1.16
C VAL A 101 -6.09 -4.74 -0.02
N GLY A 102 -6.22 -5.85 -0.74
CA GLY A 102 -7.27 -6.06 -1.72
C GLY A 102 -8.52 -6.60 -1.06
N TRP A 103 -9.64 -5.98 -1.35
CA TRP A 103 -10.96 -6.29 -0.78
C TRP A 103 -11.87 -6.91 -1.83
N SER A 104 -12.67 -7.88 -1.44
CA SER A 104 -13.74 -8.44 -2.27
C SER A 104 -15.08 -7.93 -1.79
N ASP A 105 -15.82 -7.23 -2.64
CA ASP A 105 -17.19 -6.82 -2.35
C ASP A 105 -18.17 -8.00 -2.32
N ASN A 106 -17.85 -9.11 -3.00
CA ASN A 106 -18.68 -10.31 -3.00
C ASN A 106 -18.63 -11.06 -1.66
N THR A 107 -17.44 -11.18 -1.08
CA THR A 107 -17.24 -11.92 0.19
C THR A 107 -17.20 -11.00 1.41
N LEU A 108 -17.13 -9.68 1.20
CA LEU A 108 -16.94 -8.64 2.21
C LEU A 108 -15.71 -8.89 3.09
N LYS A 109 -14.64 -9.39 2.49
CA LYS A 109 -13.39 -9.78 3.19
C LYS A 109 -12.16 -9.38 2.41
N PRO A 110 -11.01 -9.24 3.09
CA PRO A 110 -9.71 -9.21 2.44
C PRO A 110 -9.45 -10.51 1.68
N ILE A 111 -8.93 -10.38 0.46
CA ILE A 111 -8.60 -11.53 -0.39
C ILE A 111 -7.13 -11.58 -0.78
N TRP A 112 -6.43 -10.49 -0.58
CA TRP A 112 -5.06 -10.32 -0.97
C TRP A 112 -4.41 -9.19 -0.19
N ALA A 113 -3.13 -9.31 0.13
CA ALA A 113 -2.38 -8.29 0.85
C ALA A 113 -0.90 -8.33 0.46
N PRO A 114 -0.33 -7.23 -0.04
CA PRO A 114 1.10 -7.02 -0.10
C PRO A 114 1.58 -6.14 1.06
N GLU A 115 2.76 -6.46 1.54
CA GLU A 115 3.53 -5.65 2.49
C GLU A 115 4.73 -5.05 1.76
N ILE A 116 4.82 -3.74 1.71
CA ILE A 116 5.82 -3.04 0.91
C ILE A 116 7.03 -2.72 1.78
N LYS A 117 8.16 -3.33 1.46
CA LYS A 117 9.42 -3.13 2.17
C LYS A 117 10.55 -2.82 1.18
N TRP A 118 11.37 -1.85 1.50
CA TRP A 118 12.63 -1.57 0.83
C TRP A 118 13.78 -2.11 1.68
N SER A 119 13.82 -3.45 1.85
CA SER A 119 14.83 -4.13 2.65
C SER A 119 14.82 -5.63 2.38
N ASP A 120 16.00 -6.24 2.25
CA ASP A 120 16.16 -7.69 2.11
C ASP A 120 16.08 -8.43 3.45
N ARG A 121 16.15 -7.69 4.57
CA ARG A 121 16.14 -8.23 5.93
C ARG A 121 14.92 -9.12 6.21
N TYR A 122 13.77 -8.77 5.70
CA TYR A 122 12.53 -9.50 5.97
C TYR A 122 12.45 -10.85 5.26
N PHE A 123 13.18 -11.01 4.15
CA PHE A 123 13.35 -12.31 3.51
C PHE A 123 14.11 -13.27 4.41
N GLU A 124 15.18 -12.79 5.06
CA GLU A 124 16.00 -13.58 5.96
C GLU A 124 15.36 -13.76 7.35
N LYS A 125 14.58 -12.78 7.78
CA LYS A 125 13.94 -12.71 9.11
C LYS A 125 12.44 -12.44 9.01
N PRO A 126 11.64 -13.34 8.41
CA PRO A 126 10.20 -13.13 8.20
C PRO A 126 9.43 -12.93 9.51
N LYS A 127 9.93 -13.45 10.63
CA LYS A 127 9.38 -13.23 11.98
C LYS A 127 9.20 -11.76 12.36
N GLU A 128 9.89 -10.85 11.69
CA GLU A 128 9.80 -9.41 11.97
C GLU A 128 8.57 -8.76 11.31
N LEU A 129 7.93 -9.43 10.35
CA LEU A 129 6.66 -9.02 9.75
C LEU A 129 5.45 -9.35 10.64
N LYS A 130 5.57 -9.16 11.95
CA LYS A 130 4.58 -9.61 12.96
C LYS A 130 3.15 -9.19 12.67
N SER A 131 2.96 -7.91 12.34
CA SER A 131 1.64 -7.37 12.05
C SER A 131 1.04 -7.98 10.79
N PHE A 132 1.86 -8.11 9.75
CA PHE A 132 1.45 -8.68 8.48
C PHE A 132 1.10 -10.17 8.61
N ILE A 133 1.95 -10.95 9.32
CA ILE A 133 1.68 -12.37 9.62
C ILE A 133 0.34 -12.52 10.31
N LYS A 134 0.14 -11.77 11.40
CA LYS A 134 -1.11 -11.82 12.15
C LYS A 134 -2.32 -11.49 11.31
N PHE A 135 -2.24 -10.45 10.49
CA PHE A 135 -3.31 -10.07 9.58
C PHE A 135 -3.63 -11.17 8.56
N CYS A 136 -2.60 -11.78 7.97
CA CYS A 136 -2.76 -12.86 7.00
C CYS A 136 -3.44 -14.09 7.61
N GLN A 137 -3.04 -14.48 8.82
CA GLN A 137 -3.65 -15.60 9.55
C GLN A 137 -5.12 -15.32 9.87
N GLU A 138 -5.44 -14.17 10.47
CA GLU A 138 -6.80 -13.80 10.86
C GLU A 138 -7.76 -13.66 9.67
N ASN A 139 -7.26 -13.23 8.52
CA ASN A 139 -8.04 -13.02 7.31
C ASN A 139 -7.90 -14.14 6.28
N ASN A 140 -7.15 -15.22 6.60
CA ASN A 140 -6.94 -16.37 5.73
C ASN A 140 -6.39 -16.00 4.34
N ILE A 141 -5.42 -15.05 4.31
CA ILE A 141 -4.74 -14.66 3.07
C ILE A 141 -3.80 -15.77 2.65
N LYS A 142 -4.09 -16.41 1.50
CA LYS A 142 -3.38 -17.62 1.05
C LYS A 142 -2.00 -17.34 0.46
N THR A 143 -1.86 -16.23 -0.26
CA THR A 143 -0.64 -15.87 -1.00
C THR A 143 -0.28 -14.41 -0.72
N PRO A 144 0.15 -14.10 0.52
CA PRO A 144 0.61 -12.76 0.83
C PRO A 144 1.92 -12.46 0.09
N ILE A 145 2.07 -11.23 -0.35
CA ILE A 145 3.28 -10.75 -1.03
C ILE A 145 4.04 -9.84 -0.06
N ALA A 146 5.35 -10.02 0.04
CA ALA A 146 6.23 -9.06 0.68
C ALA A 146 7.27 -8.56 -0.33
N THR A 147 7.55 -7.26 -0.36
CA THR A 147 8.59 -6.76 -1.25
C THR A 147 9.95 -6.69 -0.56
N SER A 148 10.99 -6.68 -1.38
CA SER A 148 12.40 -6.62 -0.99
C SER A 148 13.16 -5.61 -1.86
N ILE A 149 14.45 -5.44 -1.65
CA ILE A 149 15.34 -4.73 -2.59
C ILE A 149 15.70 -5.67 -3.74
N SER A 150 16.22 -6.87 -3.42
CA SER A 150 16.79 -7.78 -4.40
C SER A 150 16.40 -9.24 -4.24
N LYS A 151 15.76 -9.62 -3.14
CA LYS A 151 15.43 -11.01 -2.84
C LYS A 151 14.12 -11.43 -3.49
N GLU A 152 14.10 -12.63 -4.03
CA GLU A 152 12.94 -13.26 -4.66
C GLU A 152 12.81 -14.71 -4.19
N GLY A 153 11.58 -15.19 -4.06
CA GLY A 153 11.29 -16.58 -3.72
C GLY A 153 10.19 -16.71 -2.68
N GLU A 154 9.93 -17.95 -2.30
CA GLU A 154 8.95 -18.28 -1.27
C GLU A 154 9.63 -18.48 0.09
N VAL A 155 9.01 -17.94 1.12
CA VAL A 155 9.43 -18.12 2.51
C VAL A 155 8.22 -18.48 3.35
N GLU A 156 8.30 -19.58 4.11
CA GLU A 156 7.27 -20.01 5.02
C GLU A 156 7.63 -19.70 6.48
N TYR A 157 6.71 -19.06 7.18
CA TYR A 157 6.86 -18.79 8.60
C TYR A 157 5.49 -18.68 9.27
N ALA A 158 5.32 -19.39 10.40
CA ALA A 158 4.09 -19.38 11.21
C ALA A 158 2.83 -19.70 10.38
N ASP A 159 2.89 -20.77 9.57
CA ASP A 159 1.85 -21.25 8.66
C ASP A 159 1.42 -20.25 7.59
N VAL A 160 2.25 -19.25 7.32
CA VAL A 160 2.04 -18.26 6.24
C VAL A 160 3.17 -18.41 5.22
N ARG A 161 2.79 -18.66 3.96
CA ARG A 161 3.72 -18.76 2.83
C ARG A 161 3.76 -17.44 2.07
N PHE A 162 4.83 -16.69 2.25
CA PHE A 162 5.05 -15.42 1.59
C PHE A 162 5.70 -15.60 0.24
N GLN A 163 5.20 -14.88 -0.77
CA GLN A 163 5.91 -14.65 -2.00
C GLN A 163 6.73 -13.35 -1.86
N PHE A 164 8.04 -13.44 -1.83
CA PHE A 164 8.91 -12.27 -1.89
C PHE A 164 9.24 -11.91 -3.34
N LEU A 165 9.19 -10.61 -3.63
CA LEU A 165 9.53 -10.04 -4.93
C LEU A 165 10.33 -8.74 -4.75
N PRO A 166 11.35 -8.47 -5.58
CA PRO A 166 11.95 -7.14 -5.62
C PRO A 166 10.89 -6.07 -5.88
N SER A 167 10.92 -4.97 -5.14
CA SER A 167 9.95 -3.88 -5.24
C SER A 167 9.84 -3.34 -6.67
N SER A 168 10.95 -3.29 -7.40
CA SER A 168 10.98 -2.87 -8.81
C SER A 168 10.26 -3.86 -9.73
N ALA A 169 10.50 -5.15 -9.56
CA ALA A 169 9.84 -6.21 -10.32
C ALA A 169 8.33 -6.24 -10.04
N TYR A 170 7.97 -6.08 -8.76
CA TYR A 170 6.56 -6.00 -8.36
C TYR A 170 5.85 -4.79 -8.98
N ALA A 171 6.43 -3.59 -8.88
CA ALA A 171 5.87 -2.37 -9.49
C ALA A 171 5.73 -2.51 -11.01
N TYR A 172 6.76 -3.04 -11.68
CA TYR A 172 6.73 -3.29 -13.13
C TYR A 172 5.60 -4.26 -13.50
N THR A 173 5.47 -5.38 -12.79
CA THR A 173 4.44 -6.40 -13.05
C THR A 173 3.04 -5.82 -12.87
N VAL A 174 2.81 -5.03 -11.82
CA VAL A 174 1.52 -4.35 -11.60
C VAL A 174 1.20 -3.41 -12.76
N GLY A 175 2.15 -2.57 -13.19
CA GLY A 175 1.98 -1.64 -14.30
C GLY A 175 1.71 -2.36 -15.62
N LYS A 176 2.53 -3.37 -15.97
CA LYS A 176 2.38 -4.18 -17.17
C LYS A 176 1.01 -4.85 -17.22
N ASN A 177 0.61 -5.55 -16.16
CA ASN A 177 -0.69 -6.23 -16.13
C ASN A 177 -1.86 -5.24 -16.28
N THR A 178 -1.71 -4.01 -15.81
CA THR A 178 -2.73 -2.97 -15.98
C THR A 178 -2.88 -2.57 -17.45
N LEU A 179 -1.78 -2.43 -18.16
CA LEU A 179 -1.78 -2.13 -19.62
C LEU A 179 -2.35 -3.29 -20.42
N ASP A 180 -1.90 -4.51 -20.15
CA ASP A 180 -2.35 -5.72 -20.86
C ASP A 180 -3.86 -5.94 -20.72
N MET A 181 -4.44 -5.61 -19.56
CA MET A 181 -5.88 -5.69 -19.34
C MET A 181 -6.67 -4.58 -20.04
N LYS A 182 -6.09 -3.39 -20.23
CA LYS A 182 -6.73 -2.29 -20.98
C LYS A 182 -6.74 -2.53 -22.48
N ILE A 183 -5.72 -3.20 -23.01
CA ILE A 183 -5.61 -3.52 -24.43
C ILE A 183 -6.59 -4.63 -24.86
N LYS A 184 -6.99 -5.50 -23.93
CA LYS A 184 -7.93 -6.62 -24.17
C LYS A 184 -9.41 -6.25 -24.07
N LYS A 185 -9.73 -5.01 -23.70
CA LYS A 185 -11.09 -4.44 -23.71
C LYS A 185 -11.33 -3.60 -24.96
#